data_fdf1a4419fe1e577907da54bc8d153d9
#
_entry.id   fdf1a4419fe1e577907da54bc8d153d9
#
_cell.length_a   1.000
_cell.length_b   1.000
_cell.length_c   1.000
_cell.angle_alpha   90.00
_cell.angle_beta   90.00
_cell.angle_gamma   90.00
#
_symmetry.space_group_name_H-M   'P 1'
#
loop_
_entity.id
_entity.type
_entity.pdbx_description
1 polymer ?
#
loop_
_entity_poly.entity_id
_entity_poly.type
_entity_poly.pdbx_seq_one_letter_code
_entity_poly.pdbx_strand_id
1 'polypeptide(L)'
;MYPYTAWKDSFIHNAFENAGATASGVESAYRVLKKKGKLKKEHKMIAFGGDGGTYDIGFQSLSGAMERNHDMVYVCYDNEAYMNTGIQRSSATPMYADTTTTPVGSCSDGKPQSRKSNLYSGSCLFKCHGTMSKRMEI
;
A
#
# COMPACT_ATOMS: atom_id res chain seq x y z
N MET A 1 7.61 -9.61 17.08
CA MET A 1 7.81 -9.52 15.63
C MET A 1 9.12 -8.85 15.32
N TYR A 2 9.35 -7.62 15.62
CA TYR A 2 10.66 -7.01 15.54
C TYR A 2 11.39 -7.19 16.88
N PRO A 3 12.61 -7.60 16.86
CA PRO A 3 13.54 -7.87 15.76
C PRO A 3 13.50 -9.31 15.21
N TYR A 4 12.49 -10.08 15.49
CA TYR A 4 12.42 -11.53 15.23
C TYR A 4 11.88 -11.86 13.83
N THR A 5 12.25 -11.09 12.83
CA THR A 5 11.88 -11.39 11.46
C THR A 5 12.69 -12.56 10.90
N ALA A 6 12.05 -13.39 10.08
CA ALA A 6 12.71 -14.46 9.31
C ALA A 6 13.37 -13.96 8.03
N TRP A 7 13.19 -12.71 7.67
CA TRP A 7 13.80 -12.12 6.48
C TRP A 7 15.31 -12.09 6.63
N LYS A 8 16.01 -12.55 5.61
CA LYS A 8 17.49 -12.53 5.55
C LYS A 8 18.02 -11.33 4.78
N ASP A 9 17.15 -10.62 4.09
CA ASP A 9 17.47 -9.42 3.35
C ASP A 9 17.34 -8.16 4.21
N SER A 10 17.82 -7.05 3.69
CA SER A 10 17.66 -5.75 4.34
C SER A 10 16.19 -5.42 4.50
N PHE A 11 15.80 -5.06 5.69
CA PHE A 11 14.43 -4.83 6.08
C PHE A 11 14.27 -3.52 6.82
N ILE A 12 13.28 -2.73 6.43
CA ILE A 12 12.91 -1.48 7.08
C ILE A 12 11.47 -1.59 7.55
N HIS A 13 11.25 -1.42 8.84
CA HIS A 13 9.91 -1.24 9.38
C HIS A 13 9.58 0.24 9.48
N ASN A 14 8.40 0.60 9.03
CA ASN A 14 7.91 1.97 9.09
C ASN A 14 6.72 2.10 10.02
N ALA A 15 6.48 3.33 10.44
CA ALA A 15 5.19 3.68 10.98
C ALA A 15 4.08 3.38 9.95
N PHE A 16 2.90 3.12 10.45
CA PHE A 16 1.69 2.96 9.67
C PHE A 16 1.59 4.06 8.59
N GLU A 17 1.21 3.75 7.36
CA GLU A 17 1.15 4.64 6.19
C GLU A 17 2.44 4.85 5.37
N ASN A 18 3.61 4.75 5.97
CA ASN A 18 4.86 5.25 5.37
C ASN A 18 5.54 4.29 4.37
N ALA A 19 4.98 3.13 4.08
CA ALA A 19 5.61 2.15 3.19
C ALA A 19 5.93 2.75 1.81
N GLY A 20 4.98 3.44 1.20
CA GLY A 20 5.15 4.09 -0.10
C GLY A 20 6.18 5.21 -0.08
N ALA A 21 6.15 6.07 0.96
CA ALA A 21 7.08 7.18 1.11
C ALA A 21 8.53 6.69 1.31
N THR A 22 8.70 5.71 2.19
CA THR A 22 10.03 5.15 2.46
C THR A 22 10.59 4.41 1.27
N ALA A 23 9.79 3.57 0.60
CA ALA A 23 10.21 2.89 -0.61
C ALA A 23 10.61 3.88 -1.72
N SER A 24 9.87 4.97 -1.88
CA SER A 24 10.17 6.06 -2.79
C SER A 24 11.52 6.72 -2.49
N GLY A 25 11.81 6.97 -1.21
CA GLY A 25 13.09 7.54 -0.77
C GLY A 25 14.27 6.59 -0.99
N VAL A 26 14.10 5.33 -0.61
CA VAL A 26 15.12 4.29 -0.78
C VAL A 26 15.43 4.07 -2.27
N GLU A 27 14.42 4.02 -3.12
CA GLU A 27 14.59 3.84 -4.55
C GLU A 27 15.31 5.04 -5.18
N SER A 28 14.96 6.25 -4.80
CA SER A 28 15.65 7.45 -5.26
C SER A 28 17.13 7.45 -4.86
N ALA A 29 17.44 7.08 -3.62
CA ALA A 29 18.81 6.96 -3.14
C ALA A 29 19.57 5.85 -3.92
N TYR A 30 18.93 4.71 -4.15
CA TYR A 30 19.49 3.62 -4.94
C TYR A 30 19.85 4.06 -6.36
N ARG A 31 18.95 4.76 -7.07
CA ARG A 31 19.23 5.30 -8.40
C ARG A 31 20.46 6.21 -8.40
N VAL A 32 20.56 7.10 -7.44
CA VAL A 32 21.70 8.01 -7.32
C VAL A 32 23.00 7.26 -7.05
N LEU A 33 23.00 6.31 -6.14
CA LEU A 33 24.19 5.52 -5.81
C LEU A 33 24.63 4.63 -6.96
N LYS A 34 23.68 4.03 -7.69
CA LYS A 34 23.94 3.26 -8.91
C LYS A 34 24.56 4.14 -10.00
N LYS A 35 23.98 5.34 -10.23
CA LYS A 35 24.50 6.32 -11.19
C LYS A 35 25.92 6.79 -10.84
N LYS A 36 26.24 6.90 -9.57
CA LYS A 36 27.59 7.25 -9.08
C LYS A 36 28.57 6.06 -9.09
N GLY A 37 28.16 4.88 -9.53
CA GLY A 37 29.02 3.68 -9.58
C GLY A 37 29.34 3.10 -8.19
N LYS A 38 28.67 3.56 -7.13
CA LYS A 38 28.91 3.07 -5.76
C LYS A 38 28.25 1.74 -5.46
N LEU A 39 27.23 1.36 -6.23
CA LEU A 39 26.54 0.08 -6.12
C LEU A 39 26.76 -0.74 -7.39
N LYS A 40 27.31 -1.93 -7.24
CA LYS A 40 27.58 -2.86 -8.34
C LYS A 40 26.48 -3.90 -8.53
N LYS A 41 25.73 -4.20 -7.46
CA LYS A 41 24.65 -5.20 -7.48
C LYS A 41 23.32 -4.54 -7.77
N GLU A 42 22.48 -5.27 -8.47
CA GLU A 42 21.08 -4.88 -8.63
C GLU A 42 20.27 -5.27 -7.39
N HIS A 43 19.44 -4.36 -6.94
CA HIS A 43 18.52 -4.57 -5.85
C HIS A 43 17.09 -4.36 -6.33
N LYS A 44 16.20 -5.20 -5.88
CA LYS A 44 14.76 -5.04 -6.07
C LYS A 44 14.15 -4.59 -4.76
N MET A 45 13.19 -3.70 -4.87
CA MET A 45 12.50 -3.12 -3.71
C MET A 45 11.09 -3.64 -3.67
N ILE A 46 10.70 -4.14 -2.51
CA ILE A 46 9.34 -4.61 -2.26
C ILE A 46 8.84 -3.88 -1.03
N ALA A 47 7.70 -3.22 -1.17
CA ALA A 47 7.00 -2.58 -0.06
C ALA A 47 5.73 -3.37 0.25
N PHE A 48 5.40 -3.49 1.52
CA PHE A 48 4.18 -4.15 1.99
C PHE A 48 3.35 -3.15 2.78
N GLY A 49 2.06 -3.09 2.51
CA GLY A 49 1.10 -2.30 3.26
C GLY A 49 -0.22 -3.03 3.43
N GLY A 50 -0.90 -2.78 4.53
CA GLY A 50 -2.29 -3.22 4.69
C GLY A 50 -3.24 -2.33 3.89
N ASP A 51 -4.52 -2.71 3.84
CA ASP A 51 -5.56 -1.96 3.14
C ASP A 51 -5.73 -0.54 3.65
N GLY A 52 -5.87 -0.34 4.95
CA GLY A 52 -5.96 1.01 5.54
C GLY A 52 -4.69 1.83 5.33
N GLY A 53 -3.51 1.23 5.45
CA GLY A 53 -2.24 1.87 5.18
C GLY A 53 -1.99 2.18 3.70
N THR A 54 -2.70 1.53 2.81
CA THR A 54 -2.55 1.68 1.36
C THR A 54 -3.63 2.59 0.77
N TYR A 55 -4.90 2.30 1.04
CA TYR A 55 -6.03 2.96 0.37
C TYR A 55 -6.52 4.19 1.12
N ASP A 56 -6.25 4.27 2.42
CA ASP A 56 -6.67 5.41 3.25
C ASP A 56 -5.47 6.33 3.51
N ILE A 57 -4.81 6.14 4.65
CA ILE A 57 -3.84 7.10 5.17
C ILE A 57 -2.54 7.16 4.36
N GLY A 58 -2.12 6.09 3.71
CA GLY A 58 -0.91 6.03 2.89
C GLY A 58 -1.12 6.28 1.40
N PHE A 59 -2.35 6.50 0.96
CA PHE A 59 -2.67 6.59 -0.46
C PHE A 59 -1.93 7.73 -1.17
N GLN A 60 -1.81 8.88 -0.54
CA GLN A 60 -1.09 10.04 -1.10
C GLN A 60 0.37 9.70 -1.42
N SER A 61 1.07 9.06 -0.49
CA SER A 61 2.46 8.67 -0.66
C SER A 61 2.65 7.64 -1.76
N LEU A 62 1.74 6.66 -1.83
CA LEU A 62 1.74 5.64 -2.87
C LEU A 62 1.46 6.26 -4.25
N SER A 63 0.44 7.11 -4.34
CA SER A 63 0.11 7.83 -5.58
C SER A 63 1.30 8.65 -6.10
N GLY A 64 1.98 9.38 -5.22
CA GLY A 64 3.19 10.13 -5.57
C GLY A 64 4.37 9.25 -5.98
N ALA A 65 4.52 8.07 -5.39
CA ALA A 65 5.54 7.10 -5.78
C ALA A 65 5.28 6.53 -7.19
N MET A 66 4.00 6.27 -7.49
CA MET A 66 3.56 5.78 -8.81
C MET A 66 3.73 6.87 -9.89
N GLU A 67 3.37 8.12 -9.59
CA GLU A 67 3.58 9.26 -10.49
C GLU A 67 5.06 9.44 -10.86
N ARG A 68 5.96 9.29 -9.89
CA ARG A 68 7.42 9.38 -10.10
C ARG A 68 8.00 8.16 -10.80
N ASN A 69 7.20 7.13 -11.04
CA ASN A 69 7.59 5.90 -11.71
C ASN A 69 8.81 5.22 -11.04
N HIS A 70 8.72 5.05 -9.73
CA HIS A 70 9.74 4.33 -8.98
C HIS A 70 9.74 2.83 -9.32
N ASP A 71 10.94 2.23 -9.48
CA ASP A 71 11.09 0.80 -9.77
C ASP A 71 10.98 -0.01 -8.48
N MET A 72 9.74 -0.26 -8.06
CA MET A 72 9.42 -1.04 -6.87
C MET A 72 8.19 -1.90 -7.08
N VAL A 73 8.06 -2.94 -6.29
CA VAL A 73 6.84 -3.74 -6.16
C VAL A 73 6.14 -3.33 -4.87
N TYR A 74 4.89 -2.94 -4.95
CA TYR A 74 4.07 -2.66 -3.78
C TYR A 74 3.03 -3.77 -3.63
N VAL A 75 3.02 -4.40 -2.47
CA VAL A 75 2.09 -5.48 -2.12
C VAL A 75 1.12 -4.98 -1.07
N CYS A 76 -0.14 -4.88 -1.42
CA CYS A 76 -1.20 -4.64 -0.45
C CYS A 76 -1.72 -5.99 0.07
N TYR A 77 -1.57 -6.24 1.36
CA TYR A 77 -2.22 -7.37 2.02
C TYR A 77 -3.56 -6.89 2.58
N ASP A 78 -4.57 -7.01 1.76
CA ASP A 78 -5.91 -6.54 2.04
C ASP A 78 -6.68 -7.55 2.88
N ASN A 79 -7.08 -7.14 4.07
CA ASN A 79 -7.95 -7.92 4.96
C ASN A 79 -9.27 -7.19 5.26
N GLU A 80 -9.58 -6.17 4.45
CA GLU A 80 -10.87 -5.48 4.38
C GLU A 80 -11.25 -4.67 5.64
N ALA A 81 -10.32 -4.47 6.58
CA ALA A 81 -10.57 -3.62 7.76
C ALA A 81 -9.27 -3.27 8.49
N TYR A 82 -9.34 -2.31 9.42
CA TYR A 82 -8.30 -2.07 10.43
C TYR A 82 -8.38 -3.15 11.52
N MET A 83 -7.74 -4.29 11.29
CA MET A 83 -7.90 -5.48 12.13
C MET A 83 -7.28 -5.32 13.51
N ASN A 84 -6.06 -4.79 13.58
CA ASN A 84 -5.32 -4.71 14.84
C ASN A 84 -6.01 -3.83 15.90
N THR A 85 -6.68 -2.80 15.48
CA THR A 85 -7.34 -1.84 16.37
C THR A 85 -8.78 -2.21 16.73
N GLY A 86 -9.34 -3.26 16.15
CA GLY A 86 -10.67 -3.78 16.50
C GLY A 86 -11.68 -3.72 15.38
N ILE A 87 -11.26 -4.03 14.17
CA ILE A 87 -12.14 -4.20 12.99
C ILE A 87 -12.91 -2.91 12.64
N GLN A 88 -12.21 -1.79 12.57
CA GLN A 88 -12.77 -0.58 12.01
C GLN A 88 -12.83 -0.66 10.49
N ARG A 89 -13.76 0.06 9.90
CA ARG A 89 -13.89 0.15 8.45
C ARG A 89 -12.66 0.78 7.80
N SER A 90 -12.15 0.15 6.74
CA SER A 90 -11.21 0.74 5.78
C SER A 90 -11.89 1.05 4.45
N SER A 91 -11.19 1.67 3.52
CA SER A 91 -11.71 1.88 2.16
C SER A 91 -11.85 0.59 1.35
N ALA A 92 -11.24 -0.50 1.81
CA ALA A 92 -11.41 -1.83 1.22
C ALA A 92 -12.62 -2.59 1.77
N THR A 93 -13.20 -2.15 2.87
CA THR A 93 -14.33 -2.85 3.51
C THR A 93 -15.53 -2.91 2.56
N PRO A 94 -16.07 -4.09 2.28
CA PRO A 94 -17.22 -4.25 1.40
C PRO A 94 -18.46 -3.48 1.90
N MET A 95 -19.34 -3.14 0.98
CA MET A 95 -20.63 -2.53 1.34
C MET A 95 -21.43 -3.48 2.22
N TYR A 96 -22.09 -2.91 3.23
CA TYR A 96 -22.91 -3.63 4.21
C TYR A 96 -22.14 -4.59 5.12
N ALA A 97 -20.81 -4.62 5.05
CA ALA A 97 -20.04 -5.36 6.03
C ALA A 97 -20.17 -4.75 7.43
N ASP A 98 -20.30 -5.62 8.41
CA ASP A 98 -20.35 -5.22 9.81
C ASP A 98 -18.95 -4.93 10.33
N THR A 99 -18.74 -3.72 10.83
CA THR A 99 -17.49 -3.30 11.48
C THR A 99 -17.80 -2.51 12.73
N THR A 100 -16.82 -2.33 13.60
CA THR A 100 -17.01 -1.54 14.83
C THR A 100 -17.39 -0.08 14.57
N THR A 101 -17.04 0.46 13.42
CA THR A 101 -17.35 1.84 13.02
C THR A 101 -18.52 1.95 12.06
N THR A 102 -18.92 0.85 11.44
CA THR A 102 -20.09 0.76 10.56
C THR A 102 -20.90 -0.48 10.90
N PRO A 103 -21.77 -0.44 11.90
CA PRO A 103 -22.66 -1.56 12.25
C PRO A 103 -23.54 -1.98 11.08
N VAL A 104 -24.00 -3.22 11.10
CA VAL A 104 -24.80 -3.84 10.02
C VAL A 104 -25.96 -2.93 9.61
N GLY A 105 -26.04 -2.67 8.33
CA GLY A 105 -27.07 -1.81 7.74
C GLY A 105 -26.87 -0.32 8.01
N SER A 106 -25.81 0.08 8.70
CA SER A 106 -25.52 1.50 8.82
C SER A 106 -25.00 2.02 7.49
N CYS A 107 -25.77 2.89 6.93
CA CYS A 107 -25.35 3.79 5.88
C CYS A 107 -25.02 5.12 6.57
N SER A 108 -23.91 5.76 6.24
CA SER A 108 -23.75 7.15 6.62
C SER A 108 -24.94 7.92 6.03
N ASP A 109 -25.71 8.59 6.89
CA ASP A 109 -26.87 9.39 6.48
C ASP A 109 -28.03 8.62 5.82
N GLY A 110 -28.22 7.34 6.11
CA GLY A 110 -29.28 6.54 5.51
C GLY A 110 -29.08 6.25 4.01
N LYS A 111 -27.93 6.56 3.47
CA LYS A 111 -27.59 6.27 2.07
C LYS A 111 -26.65 5.08 1.96
N PRO A 112 -26.79 4.23 0.95
CA PRO A 112 -25.81 3.17 0.69
C PRO A 112 -24.42 3.78 0.65
N GLN A 113 -23.46 3.15 1.31
CA GLN A 113 -22.06 3.54 1.19
C GLN A 113 -21.72 3.66 -0.30
N SER A 114 -21.20 4.80 -0.70
CA SER A 114 -20.91 5.04 -2.11
C SER A 114 -19.96 3.97 -2.63
N ARG A 115 -20.15 3.54 -3.87
CA ARG A 115 -19.33 2.52 -4.56
C ARG A 115 -17.81 2.81 -4.60
N LYS A 116 -17.36 3.91 -4.04
CA LYS A 116 -15.94 4.25 -3.96
C LYS A 116 -15.12 3.25 -3.15
N SER A 117 -15.74 2.53 -2.22
CA SER A 117 -15.06 1.49 -1.45
C SER A 117 -14.77 0.21 -2.24
N ASN A 118 -15.47 -0.05 -3.34
CA ASN A 118 -15.28 -1.26 -4.14
C ASN A 118 -14.23 -1.12 -5.25
N LEU A 119 -13.65 0.07 -5.43
CA LEU A 119 -12.62 0.29 -6.46
C LEU A 119 -11.29 -0.40 -6.15
N TYR A 120 -11.11 -0.87 -4.93
CA TYR A 120 -9.82 -1.36 -4.45
C TYR A 120 -9.89 -2.73 -3.76
N SER A 121 -11.06 -3.39 -3.76
CA SER A 121 -11.17 -4.72 -3.16
C SER A 121 -10.49 -5.76 -4.06
N GLY A 122 -9.41 -6.28 -3.59
CA GLY A 122 -8.64 -7.33 -4.24
C GLY A 122 -7.16 -7.19 -3.90
N SER A 123 -6.44 -8.29 -3.89
CA SER A 123 -4.99 -8.29 -3.72
C SER A 123 -4.35 -7.54 -4.89
N CYS A 124 -4.09 -6.26 -4.73
CA CYS A 124 -3.49 -5.45 -5.77
C CYS A 124 -1.98 -5.55 -5.72
N LEU A 125 -1.40 -6.12 -6.75
CA LEU A 125 0.04 -6.06 -6.98
C LEU A 125 0.32 -4.87 -7.90
N PHE A 126 0.87 -3.79 -7.35
CA PHE A 126 1.31 -2.66 -8.15
C PHE A 126 2.78 -2.84 -8.51
N LYS A 127 3.07 -2.91 -9.78
CA LYS A 127 4.43 -2.89 -10.29
C LYS A 127 4.66 -1.58 -11.05
N CYS A 128 5.45 -0.70 -10.47
CA CYS A 128 5.94 0.47 -11.18
C CYS A 128 7.14 0.04 -12.03
N HIS A 129 6.97 -0.04 -13.33
CA HIS A 129 8.07 -0.22 -14.28
C HIS A 129 8.21 1.03 -15.12
N GLY A 130 9.44 1.40 -15.47
CA GLY A 130 9.84 2.58 -16.22
C GLY A 130 9.26 2.75 -17.63
N THR A 131 8.18 2.09 -17.93
CA THR A 131 7.35 2.32 -19.10
C THR A 131 5.91 2.24 -18.65
N MET A 132 5.17 3.32 -18.81
CA MET A 132 3.72 3.31 -18.62
C MET A 132 3.10 2.28 -19.57
N SER A 133 3.05 1.03 -19.16
CA SER A 133 2.13 0.08 -19.75
C SER A 133 0.75 0.38 -19.16
N LYS A 134 -0.10 0.98 -19.98
CA LYS A 134 -1.52 1.12 -19.74
C LYS A 134 -2.09 -0.24 -19.38
N ARG A 135 -2.55 -0.38 -18.14
CA ARG A 135 -3.79 -1.07 -17.78
C ARG A 135 -3.95 -1.04 -16.27
N MET A 136 -4.71 -0.07 -15.78
CA MET A 136 -5.61 -0.36 -14.69
C MET A 136 -6.75 -1.18 -15.31
N GLU A 137 -6.74 -2.47 -15.18
CA GLU A 137 -7.96 -3.26 -15.32
C GLU A 137 -8.59 -3.29 -13.94
N ILE A 138 -9.68 -2.57 -13.83
CA ILE A 138 -10.61 -2.51 -12.70
C ILE A 138 -11.54 -3.72 -12.80
#